data_d3ce14a5ac18f9d5af51180e37a2e084
#
_entry.id   d3ce14a5ac18f9d5af51180e37a2e084
#
_cell.length_a   1.000
_cell.length_b   1.000
_cell.length_c   1.000
_cell.angle_alpha   90.00
_cell.angle_beta   90.00
_cell.angle_gamma   90.00
#
_symmetry.space_group_name_H-M   'P 1'
#
loop_
_entity.id
_entity.type
_entity.pdbx_description
1 polymer ?
#
loop_
_entity_poly.entity_id
_entity_poly.type
_entity_poly.pdbx_seq_one_letter_code
_entity_poly.pdbx_strand_id
1 'polypeptide(L)'
;NPAMSDPDLNHARHALASLEHLVVQDIFMTETAFLADVVLPASAWPEKVGTVSNTDRMVQMGRRAIDPPGDAKPDLWIIQEIAKRMGLNWNYQGPDAGVAQVYEEMRLAMHAAIKGITWERLERESSVTYPCLTEDDPGRPIVFDDHFATIDGKVKLVPADIIPANERPDTEYPYVLITGRQLEHWHTGSMTRRATDRKSTRL
;
A
#
# COMPACT_ATOMS: atom_id res chain seq x y z
N ASN A 1 4.87 7.05 -7.11
CA ASN A 1 5.26 7.90 -8.24
C ASN A 1 5.45 9.36 -7.79
N PRO A 2 6.46 9.64 -6.93
CA PRO A 2 6.66 10.97 -6.33
C PRO A 2 6.89 12.08 -7.38
N ALA A 3 7.56 11.79 -8.49
CA ALA A 3 7.75 12.78 -9.57
C ALA A 3 6.45 13.24 -10.26
N MET A 4 5.29 12.72 -9.84
CA MET A 4 3.96 13.12 -10.32
C MET A 4 3.04 13.60 -9.20
N SER A 5 3.18 13.08 -7.99
CA SER A 5 2.15 13.23 -6.94
C SER A 5 2.62 13.93 -5.67
N ASP A 6 3.91 14.22 -5.52
CA ASP A 6 4.40 14.92 -4.34
C ASP A 6 4.02 16.41 -4.36
N PRO A 7 3.73 17.00 -3.19
CA PRO A 7 3.64 18.45 -3.07
C PRO A 7 4.94 19.13 -3.52
N ASP A 8 4.85 20.38 -4.01
CA ASP A 8 5.98 21.07 -4.60
C ASP A 8 6.72 20.21 -5.64
N LEU A 9 5.97 19.81 -6.66
CA LEU A 9 6.38 18.82 -7.65
C LEU A 9 7.70 19.17 -8.36
N ASN A 10 7.95 20.45 -8.61
CA ASN A 10 9.18 20.90 -9.25
C ASN A 10 10.40 20.66 -8.35
N HIS A 11 10.26 20.92 -7.05
CA HIS A 11 11.30 20.64 -6.06
C HIS A 11 11.55 19.13 -5.94
N ALA A 12 10.49 18.32 -5.84
CA ALA A 12 10.59 16.85 -5.77
C ALA A 12 11.31 16.26 -7.00
N ARG A 13 10.97 16.72 -8.21
CA ARG A 13 11.64 16.29 -9.44
C ARG A 13 13.11 16.69 -9.49
N HIS A 14 13.41 17.91 -9.06
CA HIS A 14 14.79 18.39 -9.01
C HIS A 14 15.61 17.58 -7.98
N ALA A 15 15.05 17.32 -6.80
CA ALA A 15 15.69 16.49 -5.78
C ALA A 15 15.98 15.08 -6.28
N LEU A 16 15.00 14.43 -6.93
CA LEU A 16 15.19 13.09 -7.53
C LEU A 16 16.27 13.09 -8.61
N ALA A 17 16.28 14.09 -9.49
CA ALA A 17 17.27 14.20 -10.55
C ALA A 17 18.69 14.56 -10.04
N SER A 18 18.82 15.02 -8.80
CA SER A 18 20.11 15.37 -8.18
C SER A 18 20.74 14.20 -7.40
N LEU A 19 20.07 13.04 -7.33
CA LEU A 19 20.62 11.85 -6.68
C LEU A 19 21.78 11.29 -7.49
N GLU A 20 22.83 10.83 -6.81
CA GLU A 20 23.95 10.13 -7.45
C GLU A 20 23.53 8.78 -8.04
N HIS A 21 22.53 8.15 -7.44
CA HIS A 21 21.98 6.88 -7.90
C HIS A 21 20.54 6.70 -7.44
N LEU A 22 19.65 6.44 -8.38
CA LEU A 22 18.22 6.24 -8.12
C LEU A 22 17.79 4.88 -8.67
N VAL A 23 17.30 4.02 -7.79
CA VAL A 23 16.67 2.75 -8.15
C VAL A 23 15.17 2.87 -7.96
N VAL A 24 14.40 2.52 -8.96
CA VAL A 24 12.94 2.53 -8.89
C VAL A 24 12.39 1.12 -9.15
N GLN A 25 11.56 0.64 -8.23
CA GLN A 25 10.78 -0.57 -8.38
C GLN A 25 9.34 -0.18 -8.66
N ASP A 26 8.83 -0.51 -9.84
CA ASP A 26 7.48 -0.13 -10.25
C ASP A 26 6.91 -1.13 -11.28
N ILE A 27 5.61 -1.13 -11.44
CA ILE A 27 4.89 -1.95 -12.43
C ILE A 27 4.75 -1.25 -13.79
N PHE A 28 5.01 0.06 -13.86
CA PHE A 28 4.98 0.87 -15.07
C PHE A 28 6.20 1.78 -15.15
N MET A 29 6.56 2.17 -16.36
CA MET A 29 7.49 3.29 -16.59
C MET A 29 6.79 4.60 -16.24
N THR A 30 6.86 4.95 -14.97
CA THR A 30 6.27 6.17 -14.41
C THR A 30 7.22 7.35 -14.56
N GLU A 31 6.73 8.56 -14.23
CA GLU A 31 7.53 9.79 -14.23
C GLU A 31 8.74 9.68 -13.31
N THR A 32 8.61 8.95 -12.20
CA THR A 32 9.74 8.66 -11.30
C THR A 32 10.70 7.64 -11.93
N ALA A 33 10.17 6.60 -12.57
CA ALA A 33 10.98 5.58 -13.22
C ALA A 33 11.82 6.16 -14.38
N PHE A 34 11.35 7.21 -15.07
CA PHE A 34 12.12 7.89 -16.11
C PHE A 34 13.34 8.67 -15.57
N LEU A 35 13.38 8.97 -14.28
CA LEU A 35 14.52 9.62 -13.62
C LEU A 35 15.53 8.61 -13.06
N ALA A 36 15.19 7.32 -13.05
CA ALA A 36 15.98 6.29 -12.40
C ALA A 36 17.19 5.84 -13.24
N ASP A 37 18.30 5.53 -12.57
CA ASP A 37 19.45 4.85 -13.17
C ASP A 37 19.18 3.36 -13.38
N VAL A 38 18.37 2.76 -12.48
CA VAL A 38 17.96 1.36 -12.56
C VAL A 38 16.46 1.24 -12.29
N VAL A 39 15.77 0.53 -13.17
CA VAL A 39 14.36 0.17 -12.98
C VAL A 39 14.24 -1.34 -12.77
N LEU A 40 13.61 -1.73 -11.67
CA LEU A 40 13.31 -3.12 -11.33
C LEU A 40 11.82 -3.39 -11.60
N PRO A 41 11.47 -4.19 -12.62
CA PRO A 41 10.09 -4.45 -12.95
C PRO A 41 9.42 -5.32 -11.87
N ALA A 42 8.37 -4.78 -11.26
CA ALA A 42 7.59 -5.44 -10.22
C ALA A 42 6.28 -6.00 -10.75
N SER A 43 5.76 -7.03 -10.08
CA SER A 43 4.46 -7.61 -10.40
C SER A 43 3.31 -6.79 -9.83
N ALA A 44 2.20 -6.73 -10.58
CA ALA A 44 0.95 -6.12 -10.15
C ALA A 44 0.14 -7.03 -9.20
N TRP A 45 -0.95 -6.53 -8.64
CA TRP A 45 -1.79 -7.29 -7.71
C TRP A 45 -2.30 -8.63 -8.23
N PRO A 46 -2.84 -8.73 -9.47
CA PRO A 46 -3.33 -10.00 -9.98
C PRO A 46 -2.23 -11.00 -10.34
N GLU A 47 -0.98 -10.56 -10.29
CA GLU A 47 0.21 -11.31 -10.71
C GLU A 47 0.99 -11.92 -9.53
N LYS A 48 0.52 -11.75 -8.30
CA LYS A 48 1.18 -12.24 -7.08
C LYS A 48 0.19 -12.68 -6.00
N VAL A 49 0.71 -13.38 -5.00
CA VAL A 49 -0.03 -13.75 -3.78
C VAL A 49 0.32 -12.77 -2.66
N GLY A 50 -0.62 -12.53 -1.77
CA GLY A 50 -0.41 -11.68 -0.59
C GLY A 50 -1.70 -11.42 0.17
N THR A 51 -1.63 -10.58 1.18
CA THR A 51 -2.80 -10.16 1.94
C THR A 51 -3.08 -8.68 1.74
N VAL A 52 -4.36 -8.31 1.77
CA VAL A 52 -4.82 -6.92 1.68
C VAL A 52 -5.76 -6.64 2.85
N SER A 53 -5.60 -5.50 3.49
CA SER A 53 -6.50 -5.06 4.56
C SER A 53 -7.34 -3.87 4.12
N ASN A 54 -8.63 -3.94 4.37
CA ASN A 54 -9.57 -2.86 4.12
C ASN A 54 -9.67 -1.88 5.29
N THR A 55 -10.25 -0.73 5.06
CA THR A 55 -10.58 0.25 6.10
C THR A 55 -11.56 -0.30 7.15
N ASP A 56 -12.43 -1.25 6.76
CA ASP A 56 -13.33 -1.98 7.66
C ASP A 56 -12.65 -3.08 8.46
N ARG A 57 -11.33 -3.14 8.43
CA ARG A 57 -10.49 -4.09 9.18
C ARG A 57 -10.57 -5.54 8.69
N MET A 58 -11.10 -5.77 7.51
CA MET A 58 -11.08 -7.09 6.89
C MET A 58 -9.70 -7.36 6.27
N VAL A 59 -9.03 -8.42 6.73
CA VAL A 59 -7.82 -8.97 6.10
C VAL A 59 -8.24 -10.02 5.08
N GLN A 60 -7.81 -9.86 3.85
CA GLN A 60 -8.24 -10.70 2.73
C GLN A 60 -7.04 -11.37 2.07
N MET A 61 -7.23 -12.61 1.63
CA MET A 61 -6.26 -13.34 0.82
C MET A 61 -6.32 -12.88 -0.63
N GLY A 62 -5.24 -12.28 -1.12
CA GLY A 62 -5.01 -12.02 -2.54
C GLY A 62 -4.37 -13.22 -3.22
N ARG A 63 -5.01 -13.74 -4.27
CA ARG A 63 -4.51 -14.87 -5.05
C ARG A 63 -4.07 -14.41 -6.43
N ARG A 64 -2.98 -15.00 -6.91
CA ARG A 64 -2.51 -14.74 -8.27
C ARG A 64 -3.53 -15.26 -9.28
N ALA A 65 -3.95 -14.39 -10.20
CA ALA A 65 -4.90 -14.69 -11.27
C ALA A 65 -4.20 -14.88 -12.62
N ILE A 66 -3.07 -14.21 -12.84
CA ILE A 66 -2.27 -14.27 -14.09
C ILE A 66 -0.78 -14.27 -13.75
N ASP A 67 0.03 -14.74 -14.65
CA ASP A 67 1.49 -14.68 -14.49
C ASP A 67 2.02 -13.26 -14.73
N PRO A 68 3.09 -12.85 -14.01
CA PRO A 68 3.76 -11.58 -14.27
C PRO A 68 4.29 -11.52 -15.70
N PRO A 69 4.18 -10.39 -16.39
CA PRO A 69 4.67 -10.24 -17.75
C PRO A 69 6.19 -10.09 -17.80
N GLY A 70 6.84 -10.63 -18.81
CA GLY A 70 8.26 -10.47 -19.08
C GLY A 70 9.15 -10.83 -17.88
N ASP A 71 10.00 -9.90 -17.48
CA ASP A 71 10.95 -10.09 -16.35
C ASP A 71 10.39 -9.59 -15.02
N ALA A 72 9.14 -9.19 -14.92
CA ALA A 72 8.53 -8.72 -13.69
C ALA A 72 8.56 -9.79 -12.59
N LYS A 73 8.92 -9.37 -11.38
CA LYS A 73 9.05 -10.25 -10.21
C LYS A 73 8.21 -9.72 -9.05
N PRO A 74 7.75 -10.60 -8.13
CA PRO A 74 7.12 -10.16 -6.88
C PRO A 74 8.05 -9.25 -6.08
N ASP A 75 7.50 -8.21 -5.45
CA ASP A 75 8.26 -7.23 -4.67
C ASP A 75 9.15 -7.90 -3.61
N LEU A 76 8.61 -8.90 -2.90
CA LEU A 76 9.35 -9.63 -1.88
C LEU A 76 10.56 -10.38 -2.46
N TRP A 77 10.43 -10.94 -3.66
CA TRP A 77 11.56 -11.57 -4.36
C TRP A 77 12.66 -10.54 -4.67
N ILE A 78 12.28 -9.37 -5.18
CA ILE A 78 13.24 -8.29 -5.49
C ILE A 78 13.97 -7.84 -4.22
N ILE A 79 13.22 -7.58 -3.14
CA ILE A 79 13.78 -7.17 -1.85
C ILE A 79 14.74 -8.25 -1.30
N GLN A 80 14.35 -9.52 -1.35
CA GLN A 80 15.17 -10.63 -0.89
C GLN A 80 16.46 -10.77 -1.71
N GLU A 81 16.40 -10.57 -3.01
CA GLU A 81 17.57 -10.62 -3.88
C GLU A 81 18.53 -9.45 -3.64
N ILE A 82 18.04 -8.28 -3.32
CA ILE A 82 18.85 -7.14 -2.86
C ILE A 82 19.50 -7.47 -1.52
N ALA A 83 18.72 -7.95 -0.54
CA ALA A 83 19.21 -8.32 0.78
C ALA A 83 20.36 -9.35 0.72
N LYS A 84 20.21 -10.40 -0.09
CA LYS A 84 21.26 -11.40 -0.32
C LYS A 84 22.56 -10.79 -0.89
N ARG A 85 22.45 -9.88 -1.86
CA ARG A 85 23.59 -9.18 -2.45
C ARG A 85 24.28 -8.22 -1.48
N MET A 86 23.53 -7.72 -0.49
CA MET A 86 24.08 -6.94 0.63
C MET A 86 24.70 -7.80 1.73
N GLY A 87 24.72 -9.13 1.58
CA GLY A 87 25.29 -10.06 2.56
C GLY A 87 24.34 -10.43 3.71
N LEU A 88 23.06 -10.10 3.61
CA LEU A 88 22.05 -10.52 4.59
C LEU A 88 21.62 -11.96 4.32
N ASN A 89 21.49 -12.75 5.38
CA ASN A 89 21.09 -14.15 5.29
C ASN A 89 19.56 -14.28 5.25
N TRP A 90 18.92 -13.75 4.20
CA TRP A 90 17.50 -13.92 3.96
C TRP A 90 17.29 -15.11 3.03
N ASN A 91 16.43 -16.04 3.44
CA ASN A 91 16.19 -17.28 2.71
C ASN A 91 14.73 -17.74 2.86
N TYR A 92 13.79 -16.83 2.57
CA TYR A 92 12.39 -17.18 2.51
C TYR A 92 12.11 -18.11 1.33
N GLN A 93 11.46 -19.22 1.60
CA GLN A 93 11.21 -20.28 0.62
C GLN A 93 9.72 -20.36 0.28
N GLY A 94 9.43 -20.86 -0.92
CA GLY A 94 8.07 -21.13 -1.37
C GLY A 94 7.55 -20.15 -2.43
N PRO A 95 6.27 -20.25 -2.77
CA PRO A 95 5.65 -19.37 -3.76
C PRO A 95 5.82 -17.88 -3.40
N ASP A 96 6.03 -17.06 -4.41
CA ASP A 96 6.19 -15.62 -4.30
C ASP A 96 7.25 -15.20 -3.25
N ALA A 97 8.39 -15.92 -3.24
CA ALA A 97 9.52 -15.71 -2.35
C ALA A 97 9.21 -15.85 -0.85
N GLY A 98 8.30 -16.76 -0.51
CA GLY A 98 7.97 -17.08 0.88
C GLY A 98 7.05 -16.06 1.54
N VAL A 99 6.12 -15.48 0.81
CA VAL A 99 5.17 -14.50 1.32
C VAL A 99 4.39 -14.99 2.55
N ALA A 100 4.04 -16.28 2.60
CA ALA A 100 3.39 -16.88 3.76
C ALA A 100 4.27 -16.83 5.02
N GLN A 101 5.56 -17.14 4.89
CA GLN A 101 6.52 -17.06 6.00
C GLN A 101 6.67 -15.63 6.52
N VAL A 102 6.79 -14.66 5.61
CA VAL A 102 6.86 -13.23 5.98
C VAL A 102 5.57 -12.77 6.65
N TYR A 103 4.42 -13.21 6.17
CA TYR A 103 3.13 -12.92 6.80
C TYR A 103 3.08 -13.44 8.25
N GLU A 104 3.51 -14.66 8.48
CA GLU A 104 3.53 -15.26 9.82
C GLU A 104 4.51 -14.54 10.77
N GLU A 105 5.68 -14.15 10.30
CA GLU A 105 6.60 -13.31 11.08
C GLU A 105 5.99 -11.96 11.43
N MET A 106 5.37 -11.29 10.46
CA MET A 106 4.64 -10.03 10.66
C MET A 106 3.52 -10.21 11.70
N ARG A 107 2.71 -11.26 11.56
CA ARG A 107 1.61 -11.58 12.48
C ARG A 107 2.09 -11.78 13.93
N LEU A 108 3.22 -12.46 14.10
CA LEU A 108 3.82 -12.68 15.43
C LEU A 108 4.42 -11.39 16.02
N ALA A 109 4.94 -10.50 15.18
CA ALA A 109 5.51 -9.23 15.60
C ALA A 109 4.44 -8.16 15.90
N MET A 110 3.26 -8.29 15.32
CA MET A 110 2.16 -7.35 15.51
C MET A 110 1.43 -7.57 16.85
N HIS A 111 0.57 -6.61 17.19
CA HIS A 111 -0.29 -6.71 18.36
C HIS A 111 -1.23 -7.93 18.28
N ALA A 112 -1.64 -8.44 19.45
CA ALA A 112 -2.50 -9.61 19.59
C ALA A 112 -3.77 -9.62 18.72
N ALA A 113 -4.22 -8.44 18.28
CA ALA A 113 -5.44 -8.26 17.48
C ALA A 113 -5.53 -9.10 16.20
N ILE A 114 -4.42 -9.57 15.65
CA ILE A 114 -4.39 -10.40 14.43
C ILE A 114 -3.86 -11.81 14.67
N LYS A 115 -3.65 -12.22 15.92
CA LYS A 115 -3.08 -13.55 16.24
C LYS A 115 -3.88 -14.71 15.67
N GLY A 116 -5.20 -14.61 15.66
CA GLY A 116 -6.09 -15.63 15.11
C GLY A 116 -6.24 -15.61 13.59
N ILE A 117 -5.57 -14.70 12.89
CA ILE A 117 -5.64 -14.59 11.43
C ILE A 117 -4.38 -15.24 10.85
N THR A 118 -4.30 -16.56 10.89
CA THR A 118 -3.18 -17.31 10.32
C THR A 118 -3.27 -17.36 8.79
N TRP A 119 -2.14 -17.64 8.14
CA TRP A 119 -2.11 -17.80 6.69
C TRP A 119 -3.04 -18.93 6.23
N GLU A 120 -2.99 -20.06 6.90
CA GLU A 120 -3.83 -21.23 6.62
C GLU A 120 -5.32 -20.90 6.78
N ARG A 121 -5.67 -20.09 7.76
CA ARG A 121 -7.05 -19.61 7.94
C ARG A 121 -7.47 -18.72 6.77
N LEU A 122 -6.64 -17.81 6.34
CA LEU A 122 -6.95 -16.96 5.19
C LEU A 122 -7.06 -17.75 3.88
N GLU A 123 -6.26 -18.80 3.70
CA GLU A 123 -6.41 -19.72 2.56
C GLU A 123 -7.76 -20.41 2.55
N ARG A 124 -8.24 -20.83 3.72
CA ARG A 124 -9.51 -21.54 3.91
C ARG A 124 -10.72 -20.61 3.82
N GLU A 125 -10.68 -19.46 4.51
CA GLU A 125 -11.82 -18.56 4.70
C GLU A 125 -11.83 -17.37 3.74
N SER A 126 -10.72 -17.11 3.08
CA SER A 126 -10.47 -15.98 2.16
C SER A 126 -10.42 -14.61 2.82
N SER A 127 -11.11 -14.40 3.93
CA SER A 127 -11.08 -13.12 4.67
C SER A 127 -11.46 -13.30 6.13
N VAL A 128 -10.86 -12.50 7.00
CA VAL A 128 -11.16 -12.45 8.44
C VAL A 128 -11.07 -11.01 8.93
N THR A 129 -12.02 -10.59 9.75
CA THR A 129 -12.03 -9.23 10.32
C THR A 129 -11.30 -9.20 11.67
N TYR A 130 -10.40 -8.25 11.86
CA TYR A 130 -9.74 -8.07 13.17
C TYR A 130 -10.45 -6.99 14.03
N PRO A 131 -10.35 -7.03 15.37
CA PRO A 131 -9.56 -7.92 16.21
C PRO A 131 -10.01 -9.37 16.14
N CYS A 132 -9.02 -10.28 16.13
CA CYS A 132 -9.22 -11.70 16.12
C CYS A 132 -8.07 -12.35 16.89
N LEU A 133 -8.34 -12.82 18.13
CA LEU A 133 -7.30 -13.22 19.07
C LEU A 133 -6.88 -14.68 18.93
N THR A 134 -7.80 -15.54 18.50
CA THR A 134 -7.59 -16.98 18.29
C THR A 134 -8.14 -17.41 16.94
N GLU A 135 -7.73 -18.57 16.46
CA GLU A 135 -8.22 -19.08 15.15
C GLU A 135 -9.72 -19.35 15.10
N ASP A 136 -10.34 -19.62 16.25
CA ASP A 136 -11.79 -19.85 16.36
C ASP A 136 -12.57 -18.54 16.60
N ASP A 137 -11.88 -17.42 16.82
CA ASP A 137 -12.50 -16.11 17.01
C ASP A 137 -13.09 -15.63 15.68
N PRO A 138 -14.42 -15.35 15.58
CA PRO A 138 -15.02 -14.89 14.34
C PRO A 138 -14.60 -13.46 13.93
N GLY A 139 -13.85 -12.78 14.78
CA GLY A 139 -13.55 -11.36 14.65
C GLY A 139 -14.67 -10.47 15.18
N ARG A 140 -14.43 -9.16 15.23
CA ARG A 140 -15.38 -8.19 15.77
C ARG A 140 -15.86 -7.22 14.70
N PRO A 141 -17.16 -7.19 14.37
CA PRO A 141 -17.70 -6.23 13.42
C PRO A 141 -17.65 -4.79 13.94
N ILE A 142 -17.74 -4.60 15.26
CA ILE A 142 -17.68 -3.31 15.94
C ILE A 142 -16.53 -3.34 16.95
N VAL A 143 -15.79 -2.26 17.06
CA VAL A 143 -14.74 -2.06 18.08
C VAL A 143 -15.14 -0.93 19.02
N PHE A 144 -14.54 -0.93 20.22
CA PHE A 144 -14.82 0.05 21.27
C PHE A 144 -16.27 0.03 21.78
N ASP A 145 -16.92 -1.11 21.69
CA ASP A 145 -18.28 -1.34 22.19
C ASP A 145 -18.32 -1.56 23.71
N ASP A 146 -17.23 -2.02 24.31
CA ASP A 146 -17.09 -2.31 25.72
C ASP A 146 -16.07 -1.40 26.43
N HIS A 147 -14.98 -1.04 25.76
CA HIS A 147 -13.94 -0.16 26.32
C HIS A 147 -13.07 0.47 25.21
N PHE A 148 -12.36 1.54 25.55
CA PHE A 148 -11.32 2.12 24.69
C PHE A 148 -9.95 1.59 25.09
N ALA A 149 -9.05 1.43 24.11
CA ALA A 149 -7.67 0.97 24.32
C ALA A 149 -6.78 2.09 24.89
N THR A 150 -7.21 2.70 25.98
CA THR A 150 -6.52 3.72 26.77
C THR A 150 -6.24 3.20 28.17
N ILE A 151 -5.31 3.82 28.90
CA ILE A 151 -4.93 3.38 30.24
C ILE A 151 -6.14 3.35 31.21
N ASP A 152 -7.05 4.31 31.08
CA ASP A 152 -8.24 4.46 31.94
C ASP A 152 -9.52 3.92 31.27
N GLY A 153 -9.42 3.29 30.11
CA GLY A 153 -10.54 2.73 29.36
C GLY A 153 -11.51 3.77 28.78
N LYS A 154 -11.19 5.05 28.83
CA LYS A 154 -12.06 6.14 28.36
C LYS A 154 -11.58 6.75 27.05
N VAL A 155 -12.54 7.24 26.26
CA VAL A 155 -12.20 8.01 25.06
C VAL A 155 -11.53 9.33 25.46
N LYS A 156 -10.46 9.68 24.77
CA LYS A 156 -9.82 10.99 24.91
C LYS A 156 -10.41 11.96 23.89
N LEU A 157 -11.19 12.90 24.36
CA LEU A 157 -11.68 14.00 23.53
C LEU A 157 -10.64 15.12 23.49
N VAL A 158 -10.20 15.46 22.29
CA VAL A 158 -9.24 16.56 22.09
C VAL A 158 -10.00 17.70 21.40
N PRO A 159 -10.10 18.89 22.06
CA PRO A 159 -10.68 20.04 21.41
C PRO A 159 -9.81 20.46 20.22
N ALA A 160 -10.44 20.82 19.13
CA ALA A 160 -9.75 21.30 17.93
C ALA A 160 -10.49 22.52 17.35
N ASP A 161 -9.74 23.56 17.06
CA ASP A 161 -10.23 24.72 16.34
C ASP A 161 -10.27 24.44 14.82
N ILE A 162 -11.22 25.06 14.14
CA ILE A 162 -11.25 25.04 12.69
C ILE A 162 -10.18 25.98 12.17
N ILE A 163 -9.10 25.42 11.66
CA ILE A 163 -8.01 26.16 11.05
C ILE A 163 -8.29 26.26 9.55
N PRO A 164 -8.44 27.47 9.00
CA PRO A 164 -8.64 27.62 7.56
C PRO A 164 -7.39 27.24 6.78
N ALA A 165 -7.55 27.00 5.48
CA ALA A 165 -6.43 26.75 4.57
C ALA A 165 -5.42 27.92 4.61
N ASN A 166 -4.12 27.60 4.45
CA ASN A 166 -3.06 28.60 4.37
C ASN A 166 -3.24 29.53 3.17
N GLU A 167 -3.69 28.98 2.05
CA GLU A 167 -4.05 29.73 0.85
C GLU A 167 -5.57 29.94 0.83
N ARG A 168 -5.97 31.18 0.79
CA ARG A 168 -7.39 31.59 0.70
C ARG A 168 -7.60 32.38 -0.59
N PRO A 169 -8.83 32.36 -1.14
CA PRO A 169 -9.16 33.24 -2.23
C PRO A 169 -8.85 34.70 -1.89
N ASP A 170 -8.30 35.42 -2.84
CA ASP A 170 -7.99 36.85 -2.77
C ASP A 170 -8.45 37.56 -4.05
N THR A 171 -8.04 38.83 -4.24
CA THR A 171 -8.43 39.61 -5.41
C THR A 171 -7.78 39.15 -6.71
N GLU A 172 -6.61 38.55 -6.64
CA GLU A 172 -5.89 38.01 -7.78
C GLU A 172 -6.36 36.57 -8.12
N TYR A 173 -6.62 35.76 -7.09
CA TYR A 173 -7.09 34.37 -7.20
C TYR A 173 -8.44 34.20 -6.47
N PRO A 174 -9.55 34.65 -7.06
CA PRO A 174 -10.85 34.71 -6.36
C PRO A 174 -11.58 33.39 -6.25
N TYR A 175 -11.10 32.33 -6.88
CA TYR A 175 -11.79 31.04 -6.93
C TYR A 175 -11.06 29.97 -6.13
N VAL A 176 -11.84 29.02 -5.58
CA VAL A 176 -11.33 27.81 -4.95
C VAL A 176 -11.34 26.67 -5.96
N LEU A 177 -10.18 26.06 -6.24
CA LEU A 177 -10.11 24.85 -7.03
C LEU A 177 -10.44 23.64 -6.14
N ILE A 178 -11.55 22.98 -6.43
CA ILE A 178 -11.96 21.75 -5.74
C ILE A 178 -11.65 20.57 -6.65
N THR A 179 -10.71 19.71 -6.20
CA THR A 179 -10.40 18.46 -6.89
C THR A 179 -11.24 17.32 -6.32
N GLY A 180 -11.91 16.57 -7.19
CA GLY A 180 -12.74 15.42 -6.82
C GLY A 180 -12.04 14.09 -7.15
N ARG A 181 -12.43 13.04 -6.43
CA ARG A 181 -12.02 11.66 -6.75
C ARG A 181 -12.94 11.05 -7.80
N GLN A 182 -12.35 10.30 -8.69
CA GLN A 182 -13.07 9.39 -9.58
C GLN A 182 -12.81 7.95 -9.12
N LEU A 183 -13.86 7.15 -9.02
CA LEU A 183 -13.79 5.80 -8.49
C LEU A 183 -12.85 4.90 -9.30
N GLU A 184 -12.80 5.11 -10.60
CA GLU A 184 -12.03 4.33 -11.56
C GLU A 184 -10.52 4.64 -11.50
N HIS A 185 -10.14 5.72 -10.83
CA HIS A 185 -8.74 6.16 -10.75
C HIS A 185 -8.19 5.99 -9.35
N TRP A 186 -7.13 5.21 -9.24
CA TRP A 186 -6.35 5.14 -8.01
C TRP A 186 -5.45 6.37 -7.89
N HIS A 187 -5.74 7.23 -6.92
CA HIS A 187 -5.00 8.48 -6.65
C HIS A 187 -4.86 9.35 -7.90
N THR A 188 -3.62 9.65 -8.33
CA THR A 188 -3.30 10.48 -9.50
C THR A 188 -3.53 9.77 -10.84
N GLY A 189 -4.01 8.53 -10.83
CA GLY A 189 -4.25 7.74 -12.04
C GLY A 189 -2.98 7.24 -12.70
N SER A 190 -1.87 7.11 -11.96
CA SER A 190 -0.59 6.63 -12.52
C SER A 190 -0.69 5.30 -13.25
N MET A 191 -1.54 4.39 -12.77
CA MET A 191 -1.81 3.10 -13.42
C MET A 191 -2.90 3.20 -14.47
N THR A 192 -4.07 3.72 -14.11
CA THR A 192 -5.26 3.74 -14.99
C THR A 192 -5.08 4.60 -16.22
N ARG A 193 -4.31 5.67 -16.17
CA ARG A 193 -3.98 6.50 -17.34
C ARG A 193 -3.09 5.80 -18.36
N ARG A 194 -2.42 4.71 -17.96
CA ARG A 194 -1.57 3.88 -18.84
C ARG A 194 -2.29 2.66 -19.39
N ALA A 195 -3.50 2.38 -18.92
CA ALA A 195 -4.33 1.32 -19.48
C ALA A 195 -4.74 1.66 -20.91
N THR A 196 -4.72 0.66 -21.81
CA THR A 196 -5.06 0.83 -23.22
C THR A 196 -6.55 1.01 -23.47
N ASP A 197 -7.41 0.52 -22.59
CA ASP A 197 -8.85 0.77 -22.62
C ASP A 197 -9.17 2.16 -22.04
N ARG A 198 -9.24 3.12 -22.97
CA ARG A 198 -9.42 4.53 -22.65
C ARG A 198 -10.88 4.97 -22.51
N LYS A 199 -11.85 4.09 -22.46
CA LYS A 199 -13.26 4.50 -22.39
C LYS A 199 -13.61 5.24 -21.11
N SER A 200 -12.87 4.94 -20.02
CA SER A 200 -13.02 5.58 -18.70
C SER A 200 -12.09 6.80 -18.47
N THR A 201 -11.15 7.10 -19.37
CA THR A 201 -10.11 8.12 -19.16
C THR A 201 -10.33 9.43 -19.93
N ARG A 202 -11.48 9.61 -20.57
CA ARG A 202 -11.82 10.91 -21.16
C ARG A 202 -12.38 11.82 -20.06
N LEU A 203 -11.59 12.71 -19.57
CA LEU A 203 -11.98 14.01 -19.05
C LEU A 203 -12.10 14.99 -20.22
#